data_fb88ae7dd2456ecdc327569bbe596fab
#
_entry.id   fb88ae7dd2456ecdc327569bbe596fab
#
_cell.length_a   1.000
_cell.length_b   1.000
_cell.length_c   1.000
_cell.angle_alpha   90.00
_cell.angle_beta   90.00
_cell.angle_gamma   90.00
#
_symmetry.space_group_name_H-M   'P 1'
#
loop_
_entity.id
_entity.type
_entity.pdbx_description
1 polymer ?
#
loop_
_entity_poly.entity_id
_entity_poly.type
_entity_poly.pdbx_seq_one_letter_code
_entity_poly.pdbx_strand_id
1 'polypeptide(L)'
;MATISINLKEGDIERPGEVIAGIDLGTTNSLVAYMKDGAPVCVKDEAGKSALLPSVLHFASGDTIIVGEHAREQLIKSPADTIYSVKRLMGKSYQDVRGFEDFFGYKVIDDDTESLVKIRVKDRFYTPVELSAMILKEL
;
A
#
# COMPACT_ATOMS: atom_id res chain seq x y z
N MET A 1 -12.04 13.80 -9.93
CA MET A 1 -10.61 13.62 -10.21
C MET A 1 -9.86 14.65 -9.40
N ALA A 2 -9.07 14.24 -8.44
CA ALA A 2 -8.18 15.14 -7.72
C ALA A 2 -6.88 15.25 -8.53
N THR A 3 -6.55 16.41 -9.02
CA THR A 3 -5.30 16.68 -9.73
C THR A 3 -4.28 17.13 -8.69
N ILE A 4 -3.27 16.30 -8.43
CA ILE A 4 -2.13 16.71 -7.60
C ILE A 4 -1.12 17.35 -8.55
N SER A 5 -1.00 18.66 -8.50
CA SER A 5 0.05 19.39 -9.20
C SER A 5 1.28 19.45 -8.33
N ILE A 6 2.31 18.68 -8.68
CA ILE A 6 3.64 18.80 -8.05
C ILE A 6 4.38 19.90 -8.83
N ASN A 7 4.51 21.07 -8.25
CA ASN A 7 5.32 22.15 -8.83
C ASN A 7 6.77 21.99 -8.35
N LEU A 8 7.66 21.55 -9.25
CA LEU A 8 9.08 21.33 -8.97
C LEU A 8 9.95 22.59 -9.22
N LYS A 9 9.35 23.75 -9.46
CA LYS A 9 10.10 25.00 -9.71
C LYS A 9 9.70 26.07 -8.73
N GLU A 10 10.70 26.43 -7.94
CA GLU A 10 10.91 27.68 -7.22
C GLU A 10 9.81 28.20 -6.28
N GLY A 11 10.21 28.31 -5.02
CA GLY A 11 9.86 29.40 -4.14
C GLY A 11 8.47 29.37 -3.59
N ASP A 12 8.40 29.20 -2.31
CA ASP A 12 7.39 29.70 -1.38
C ASP A 12 6.09 30.25 -2.03
N ILE A 13 5.16 29.36 -2.25
CA ILE A 13 3.76 29.76 -2.22
C ILE A 13 3.20 29.25 -0.90
N GLU A 14 3.61 29.86 0.19
CA GLU A 14 2.88 29.77 1.43
C GLU A 14 1.55 30.49 1.27
N ARG A 15 0.53 29.77 0.85
CA ARG A 15 -0.84 30.18 1.08
C ARG A 15 -1.17 29.81 2.51
N PRO A 16 -1.59 30.76 3.36
CA PRO A 16 -1.99 30.46 4.73
C PRO A 16 -3.06 29.37 4.71
N GLY A 17 -2.76 28.19 5.27
CA GLY A 17 -3.68 27.08 5.40
C GLY A 17 -3.52 25.93 4.38
N GLU A 18 -2.60 25.99 3.43
CA GLU A 18 -2.35 24.88 2.51
C GLU A 18 -1.30 23.92 3.10
N VAL A 19 -1.71 22.70 3.40
CA VAL A 19 -0.80 21.64 3.87
C VAL A 19 -0.42 20.78 2.67
N ILE A 20 0.86 20.75 2.33
CA ILE A 20 1.39 19.85 1.31
C ILE A 20 1.80 18.56 2.01
N ALA A 21 1.15 17.45 1.67
CA ALA A 21 1.49 16.12 2.14
C ALA A 21 2.03 15.28 0.97
N GLY A 22 3.09 14.52 1.24
CA GLY A 22 3.66 13.52 0.36
C GLY A 22 3.46 12.13 0.92
N ILE A 23 3.07 11.19 0.07
CA ILE A 23 2.90 9.78 0.43
C ILE A 23 3.88 8.95 -0.38
N ASP A 24 4.65 8.11 0.30
CA ASP A 24 5.43 7.04 -0.33
C ASP A 24 4.74 5.69 -0.08
N LEU A 25 4.15 5.14 -1.12
CA LEU A 25 3.64 3.78 -1.10
C LEU A 25 4.76 2.82 -1.50
N GLY A 26 5.46 2.28 -0.51
CA GLY A 26 6.55 1.34 -0.73
C GLY A 26 6.12 -0.11 -0.87
N THR A 27 7.02 -0.97 -1.38
CA THR A 27 6.78 -2.43 -1.48
C THR A 27 6.73 -3.09 -0.09
N THR A 28 7.56 -2.61 0.83
CA THR A 28 7.70 -3.16 2.19
C THR A 28 7.05 -2.27 3.24
N ASN A 29 7.32 -0.98 3.18
CA ASN A 29 6.78 0.01 4.11
C ASN A 29 6.29 1.23 3.34
N SER A 30 5.29 1.89 3.88
CA SER A 30 4.74 3.15 3.40
C SER A 30 4.85 4.23 4.47
N LEU A 31 4.87 5.49 4.06
CA LEU A 31 4.95 6.62 4.98
C LEU A 31 4.26 7.86 4.42
N VAL A 32 3.94 8.78 5.31
CA VAL A 32 3.46 10.12 4.98
C VAL A 32 4.46 11.15 5.52
N ALA A 33 4.72 12.18 4.74
CA ALA A 33 5.44 13.35 5.16
C ALA A 33 4.65 14.60 4.81
N TYR A 34 4.87 15.70 5.52
CA TYR A 34 4.28 17.00 5.24
C TYR A 34 5.35 18.10 5.29
N MET A 35 5.08 19.19 4.61
CA MET A 35 5.97 20.34 4.65
C MET A 35 5.76 21.13 5.95
N LYS A 36 6.86 21.37 6.68
CA LYS A 36 6.89 22.21 7.86
C LYS A 36 8.13 23.11 7.79
N ASP A 37 7.93 24.39 7.88
CA ASP A 37 9.02 25.40 7.89
C ASP A 37 10.00 25.22 6.70
N GLY A 38 9.46 24.95 5.51
CA GLY A 38 10.24 24.75 4.28
C GLY A 38 10.99 23.40 4.16
N ALA A 39 10.76 22.47 5.10
CA ALA A 39 11.40 21.14 5.08
C ALA A 39 10.35 20.01 5.19
N PRO A 40 10.57 18.85 4.52
CA PRO A 40 9.71 17.70 4.69
C PRO A 40 9.92 17.04 6.05
N VAL A 41 8.82 16.78 6.76
CA VAL A 41 8.82 16.10 8.05
C VAL A 41 7.93 14.87 7.97
N CYS A 42 8.48 13.70 8.27
CA CYS A 42 7.69 12.48 8.35
C CYS A 42 6.70 12.55 9.52
N VAL A 43 5.49 12.05 9.28
CA VAL A 43 4.53 11.84 10.34
C VAL A 43 5.13 10.89 11.37
N LYS A 44 4.89 11.16 12.62
CA LYS A 44 5.38 10.37 13.75
C LYS A 44 4.21 9.69 14.44
N ASP A 45 4.49 8.51 14.99
CA ASP A 45 3.56 7.82 15.88
C ASP A 45 3.44 8.55 17.25
N GLU A 46 2.57 8.05 18.11
CA GLU A 46 2.37 8.60 19.46
C GLU A 46 3.64 8.55 20.33
N ALA A 47 4.57 7.63 20.03
CA ALA A 47 5.87 7.52 20.69
C ALA A 47 6.93 8.48 20.11
N GLY A 48 6.59 9.29 19.11
CA GLY A 48 7.48 10.26 18.48
C GLY A 48 8.47 9.66 17.50
N LYS A 49 8.32 8.38 17.12
CA LYS A 49 9.11 7.72 16.07
C LYS A 49 8.47 7.97 14.70
N SER A 50 9.28 7.90 13.64
CA SER A 50 8.75 7.95 12.28
C SER A 50 7.75 6.82 12.07
N ALA A 51 6.52 7.17 11.68
CA ALA A 51 5.46 6.21 11.44
C ALA A 51 5.67 5.52 10.09
N LEU A 52 6.53 4.50 10.07
CA LEU A 52 6.63 3.57 8.95
C LEU A 52 5.53 2.53 9.08
N LEU A 53 4.57 2.56 8.15
CA LEU A 53 3.51 1.58 8.08
C LEU A 53 3.96 0.40 7.21
N PRO A 54 4.09 -0.83 7.73
CA PRO A 54 4.30 -2.00 6.89
C PRO A 54 3.20 -2.13 5.83
N SER A 55 3.59 -2.27 4.55
CA SER A 55 2.67 -2.41 3.42
C SER A 55 2.11 -3.84 3.36
N VAL A 56 1.47 -4.25 4.44
CA VAL A 56 0.92 -5.59 4.67
C VAL A 56 -0.54 -5.48 5.09
N LEU A 57 -1.36 -6.36 4.53
CA LEU A 57 -2.79 -6.48 4.80
C LEU A 57 -3.08 -7.89 5.33
N HIS A 58 -3.87 -8.01 6.38
CA HIS A 58 -4.39 -9.30 6.84
C HIS A 58 -5.92 -9.28 6.87
N PHE A 59 -6.51 -10.26 6.21
CA PHE A 59 -7.96 -10.45 6.15
C PHE A 59 -8.40 -11.40 7.25
N ALA A 60 -8.74 -10.83 8.40
CA ALA A 60 -9.22 -11.56 9.56
C ALA A 60 -10.64 -12.11 9.37
N SER A 61 -11.20 -12.75 10.38
CA SER A 61 -12.59 -13.22 10.35
C SER A 61 -13.58 -12.05 10.26
N GLY A 62 -14.71 -12.24 9.55
CA GLY A 62 -15.82 -11.28 9.54
C GLY A 62 -15.46 -9.95 8.88
N ASP A 63 -15.05 -9.94 7.65
CA ASP A 63 -14.78 -8.72 6.84
C ASP A 63 -13.78 -7.70 7.48
N THR A 64 -13.11 -8.07 8.57
CA THR A 64 -12.12 -7.21 9.22
C THR A 64 -10.81 -7.26 8.45
N ILE A 65 -10.30 -6.08 8.07
CA ILE A 65 -9.00 -5.93 7.41
C ILE A 65 -8.06 -5.21 8.38
N ILE A 66 -6.91 -5.80 8.64
CA ILE A 66 -5.86 -5.26 9.49
C ILE A 66 -4.72 -4.84 8.57
N VAL A 67 -4.14 -3.67 8.81
CA VAL A 67 -3.03 -3.12 8.01
C VAL A 67 -1.84 -2.86 8.92
N GLY A 68 -0.64 -2.99 8.38
CA GLY A 68 0.59 -2.60 9.06
C GLY A 68 1.17 -3.69 9.97
N GLU A 69 1.63 -3.31 11.16
CA GLU A 69 2.43 -4.18 12.04
C GLU A 69 1.67 -5.42 12.49
N HIS A 70 0.43 -5.28 12.92
CA HIS A 70 -0.38 -6.44 13.34
C HIS A 70 -0.71 -7.37 12.18
N ALA A 71 -0.83 -6.85 10.96
CA ALA A 71 -0.93 -7.68 9.75
C ALA A 71 0.38 -8.44 9.48
N ARG A 72 1.53 -7.79 9.66
CA ARG A 72 2.85 -8.40 9.48
C ARG A 72 3.07 -9.59 10.39
N GLU A 73 2.57 -9.55 11.62
CA GLU A 73 2.62 -10.68 12.56
C GLU A 73 1.86 -11.93 12.06
N GLN A 74 0.93 -11.76 11.11
CA GLN A 74 0.14 -12.85 10.56
C GLN A 74 0.79 -13.53 9.34
N LEU A 75 1.90 -13.01 8.81
CA LEU A 75 2.58 -13.57 7.63
C LEU A 75 2.92 -15.05 7.77
N ILE A 76 3.29 -15.49 8.98
CA ILE A 76 3.65 -16.88 9.28
C ILE A 76 2.42 -17.70 9.68
N LYS A 77 1.48 -17.10 10.43
CA LYS A 77 0.33 -17.80 10.99
C LYS A 77 -0.79 -18.04 9.97
N SER A 78 -0.99 -17.09 9.07
CA SER A 78 -2.07 -17.09 8.08
C SER A 78 -1.60 -16.52 6.75
N PRO A 79 -0.60 -17.15 6.08
CA PRO A 79 0.00 -16.60 4.86
C PRO A 79 -0.99 -16.44 3.71
N ALA A 80 -1.97 -17.33 3.57
CA ALA A 80 -2.96 -17.29 2.51
C ALA A 80 -3.93 -16.07 2.61
N ASP A 81 -4.13 -15.56 3.83
CA ASP A 81 -4.99 -14.41 4.10
C ASP A 81 -4.18 -13.12 4.39
N THR A 82 -2.86 -13.17 4.21
CA THR A 82 -1.98 -12.03 4.51
C THR A 82 -1.22 -11.61 3.26
N ILE A 83 -1.53 -10.41 2.77
CA ILE A 83 -1.07 -9.90 1.49
C ILE A 83 0.05 -8.89 1.72
N TYR A 84 1.14 -9.04 0.99
CA TYR A 84 2.32 -8.19 1.02
C TYR A 84 2.91 -8.00 -0.37
N SER A 85 3.82 -7.05 -0.53
CA SER A 85 4.49 -6.76 -1.81
C SER A 85 3.52 -6.42 -2.96
N VAL A 86 2.34 -5.88 -2.66
CA VAL A 86 1.28 -5.55 -3.63
C VAL A 86 1.79 -4.64 -4.75
N LYS A 87 2.68 -3.71 -4.44
CA LYS A 87 3.27 -2.79 -5.43
C LYS A 87 3.95 -3.52 -6.60
N ARG A 88 4.49 -4.72 -6.37
CA ARG A 88 5.11 -5.54 -7.42
C ARG A 88 4.11 -6.10 -8.43
N LEU A 89 2.85 -6.18 -8.05
CA LEU A 89 1.75 -6.71 -8.87
C LEU A 89 0.99 -5.61 -9.62
N MET A 90 1.23 -4.32 -9.29
CA MET A 90 0.56 -3.21 -9.93
C MET A 90 0.91 -3.12 -11.41
N GLY A 91 -0.11 -3.05 -12.27
CA GLY A 91 0.04 -2.98 -13.72
C GLY A 91 0.54 -4.27 -14.39
N LYS A 92 0.62 -5.38 -13.64
CA LYS A 92 1.06 -6.67 -14.17
C LYS A 92 -0.11 -7.53 -14.64
N SER A 93 0.11 -8.27 -15.73
CA SER A 93 -0.72 -9.40 -16.11
C SER A 93 -0.27 -10.67 -15.38
N TYR A 94 -1.06 -11.74 -15.45
CA TYR A 94 -0.64 -13.02 -14.88
C TYR A 94 0.64 -13.55 -15.57
N GLN A 95 0.79 -13.35 -16.86
CA GLN A 95 1.99 -13.76 -17.61
C GLN A 95 3.26 -13.06 -17.09
N ASP A 96 3.16 -11.80 -16.63
CA ASP A 96 4.29 -11.06 -16.07
C ASP A 96 4.75 -11.58 -14.71
N VAL A 97 3.89 -12.32 -14.01
CA VAL A 97 4.17 -12.85 -12.66
C VAL A 97 4.30 -14.38 -12.65
N ARG A 98 4.05 -15.02 -13.79
CA ARG A 98 4.18 -16.46 -13.97
C ARG A 98 5.59 -16.94 -13.63
N GLY A 99 5.67 -17.94 -12.74
CA GLY A 99 6.94 -18.47 -12.21
C GLY A 99 7.44 -17.74 -10.96
N PHE A 100 6.76 -16.69 -10.53
CA PHE A 100 7.00 -16.01 -9.26
C PHE A 100 5.84 -16.16 -8.28
N GLU A 101 4.72 -16.74 -8.69
CA GLU A 101 3.52 -16.92 -7.89
C GLU A 101 3.77 -17.75 -6.62
N ASP A 102 4.69 -18.71 -6.69
CA ASP A 102 5.06 -19.56 -5.55
C ASP A 102 5.83 -18.82 -4.44
N PHE A 103 6.36 -17.62 -4.74
CA PHE A 103 7.00 -16.78 -3.73
C PHE A 103 6.01 -15.99 -2.86
N PHE A 104 4.74 -15.94 -3.28
CA PHE A 104 3.68 -15.32 -2.49
C PHE A 104 3.04 -16.37 -1.60
N GLY A 105 2.79 -16.04 -0.33
CA GLY A 105 2.03 -16.89 0.59
C GLY A 105 0.53 -16.95 0.25
N TYR A 106 0.06 -16.04 -0.60
CA TYR A 106 -1.31 -15.89 -1.06
C TYR A 106 -1.45 -16.25 -2.54
N LYS A 107 -2.69 -16.42 -3.00
CA LYS A 107 -2.97 -16.92 -4.35
C LYS A 107 -3.17 -15.78 -5.36
N VAL A 108 -2.28 -15.69 -6.33
CA VAL A 108 -2.46 -14.88 -7.56
C VAL A 108 -3.25 -15.71 -8.57
N ILE A 109 -4.25 -15.11 -9.20
CA ILE A 109 -5.19 -15.80 -10.09
C ILE A 109 -4.89 -15.45 -11.54
N ASP A 110 -4.86 -16.50 -12.34
CA ASP A 110 -5.00 -16.44 -13.79
C ASP A 110 -6.49 -16.58 -14.12
N ASP A 111 -7.08 -15.58 -14.73
CA ASP A 111 -8.47 -15.61 -15.17
C ASP A 111 -8.59 -15.81 -16.70
N ASP A 112 -7.53 -16.33 -17.32
CA ASP A 112 -7.42 -16.59 -18.77
C ASP A 112 -7.71 -15.36 -19.65
N THR A 113 -7.63 -14.17 -19.08
CA THR A 113 -7.77 -12.92 -19.80
C THR A 113 -6.43 -12.19 -19.86
N GLU A 114 -6.21 -11.35 -20.86
CA GLU A 114 -5.07 -10.41 -20.88
C GLU A 114 -5.21 -9.31 -19.81
N SER A 115 -6.03 -9.55 -18.81
CA SER A 115 -6.34 -8.61 -17.77
C SER A 115 -5.23 -8.54 -16.71
N LEU A 116 -5.27 -7.47 -15.92
CA LEU A 116 -4.39 -7.30 -14.77
C LEU A 116 -4.63 -8.39 -13.73
N VAL A 117 -3.55 -8.82 -13.08
CA VAL A 117 -3.61 -9.88 -12.08
C VAL A 117 -4.62 -9.56 -10.98
N LYS A 118 -5.26 -10.60 -10.46
CA LYS A 118 -6.13 -10.55 -9.29
C LYS A 118 -5.56 -11.42 -8.19
N ILE A 119 -5.80 -11.03 -6.96
CA ILE A 119 -5.41 -11.75 -5.77
C ILE A 119 -6.68 -12.33 -5.14
N ARG A 120 -6.68 -13.65 -4.95
CA ARG A 120 -7.78 -14.30 -4.25
C ARG A 120 -7.49 -14.34 -2.75
N VAL A 121 -8.41 -13.79 -1.98
CA VAL A 121 -8.39 -13.87 -0.52
C VAL A 121 -9.73 -14.44 -0.07
N LYS A 122 -9.72 -15.61 0.52
CA LYS A 122 -10.96 -16.37 0.84
C LYS A 122 -11.82 -16.55 -0.41
N ASP A 123 -13.04 -16.06 -0.39
CA ASP A 123 -14.02 -16.15 -1.50
C ASP A 123 -14.11 -14.87 -2.34
N ARG A 124 -13.19 -13.92 -2.12
CA ARG A 124 -13.19 -12.63 -2.83
C ARG A 124 -11.92 -12.46 -3.67
N PHE A 125 -12.05 -11.65 -4.70
CA PHE A 125 -10.96 -11.26 -5.58
C PHE A 125 -10.68 -9.77 -5.42
N TYR A 126 -9.41 -9.42 -5.35
CA TYR A 126 -8.95 -8.05 -5.22
C TYR A 126 -7.92 -7.74 -6.29
N THR A 127 -7.98 -6.54 -6.83
CA THR A 127 -6.91 -6.01 -7.68
C THR A 127 -5.78 -5.45 -6.80
N PRO A 128 -4.54 -5.38 -7.32
CA PRO A 128 -3.46 -4.71 -6.62
C PRO A 128 -3.76 -3.25 -6.28
N VAL A 129 -4.58 -2.58 -7.10
CA VAL A 129 -5.00 -1.19 -6.86
C VAL A 129 -5.91 -1.08 -5.65
N GLU A 130 -6.91 -1.96 -5.52
CA GLU A 130 -7.80 -1.99 -4.34
C GLU A 130 -7.03 -2.27 -3.06
N LEU A 131 -6.11 -3.24 -3.09
CA LEU A 131 -5.26 -3.55 -1.94
C LEU A 131 -4.34 -2.38 -1.56
N SER A 132 -3.77 -1.70 -2.56
CA SER A 132 -2.97 -0.51 -2.34
C SER A 132 -3.78 0.64 -1.74
N ALA A 133 -5.02 0.80 -2.18
CA ALA A 133 -5.93 1.81 -1.63
C ALA A 133 -6.25 1.55 -0.14
N MET A 134 -6.34 0.27 0.27
CA MET A 134 -6.53 -0.07 1.69
C MET A 134 -5.31 0.32 2.53
N ILE A 135 -4.09 0.13 2.02
CA ILE A 135 -2.85 0.58 2.70
C ILE A 135 -2.83 2.11 2.79
N LEU A 136 -3.16 2.80 1.69
CA LEU A 136 -3.19 4.27 1.66
C LEU A 136 -4.24 4.88 2.58
N LYS A 137 -5.31 4.15 2.85
CA LYS A 137 -6.38 4.60 3.76
C LYS A 137 -5.94 4.57 5.22
N GLU A 138 -4.98 3.73 5.56
CA GLU A 138 -4.44 3.57 6.92
C GLU A 138 -3.33 4.59 7.22
N LEU A 139 -2.71 5.17 6.20
CA LEU A 139 -1.71 6.24 6.33
C LEU A 139 -2.34 7.58 6.72
#